data_0f79e9296de555ff22b676e0ff81a776
#
_entry.id   0f79e9296de555ff22b676e0ff81a776
#
_cell.length_a   1.000
_cell.length_b   1.000
_cell.length_c   1.000
_cell.angle_alpha   90.00
_cell.angle_beta   90.00
_cell.angle_gamma   90.00
#
_symmetry.space_group_name_H-M   'P 1'
#
loop_
_entity.id
_entity.type
_entity.pdbx_description
1 polymer ?
#
loop_
_entity_poly.entity_id
_entity_poly.type
_entity_poly.pdbx_seq_one_letter_code
_entity_poly.pdbx_strand_id
1 'polypeptide(L)'
;MTINPDFNPNDITNDPIVNEVITKIVDRHMQGMEKFGKTMDSNDRPLDEWTEETIEELIDAIHYLVKARSIIKKFKLKEKELDAMLIKFKQGTFVDDKDTQAQS
;
A
#
# COMPACT_ATOMS: atom_id res chain seq x y z
N MET A 1 9.40 28.03 4.20
CA MET A 1 10.53 27.14 4.00
C MET A 1 10.35 26.38 2.71
N THR A 2 11.36 26.34 1.92
CA THR A 2 11.32 25.61 0.65
C THR A 2 12.27 24.43 0.70
N ILE A 3 11.95 23.40 -0.08
CA ILE A 3 12.81 22.23 -0.16
C ILE A 3 13.88 22.50 -1.21
N ASN A 4 15.13 22.15 -0.89
CA ASN A 4 16.21 22.24 -1.84
C ASN A 4 15.88 21.35 -3.04
N PRO A 5 15.87 21.88 -4.26
CA PRO A 5 15.53 21.07 -5.44
C PRO A 5 16.51 19.92 -5.67
N ASP A 6 17.70 19.99 -5.08
CA ASP A 6 18.67 18.91 -5.19
C ASP A 6 18.59 17.90 -4.06
N PHE A 7 17.57 18.01 -3.23
CA PHE A 7 17.37 17.10 -2.10
C PHE A 7 17.28 15.66 -2.57
N ASN A 8 18.08 14.80 -1.97
CA ASN A 8 18.10 13.37 -2.26
C ASN A 8 17.94 12.60 -0.93
N PRO A 9 16.87 11.85 -0.76
CA PRO A 9 16.67 11.07 0.47
C PRO A 9 17.82 10.11 0.76
N ASN A 10 18.55 9.65 -0.25
CA ASN A 10 19.67 8.73 -0.07
C ASN A 10 20.83 9.36 0.68
N ASP A 11 20.89 10.69 0.78
CA ASP A 11 21.89 11.39 1.57
C ASP A 11 21.63 11.25 3.07
N ILE A 12 20.43 10.82 3.44
CA ILE A 12 20.03 10.66 4.84
C ILE A 12 20.17 9.21 5.29
N THR A 13 19.73 8.28 4.45
CA THR A 13 19.73 6.86 4.80
C THR A 13 19.80 6.01 3.54
N ASN A 14 20.30 4.79 3.68
CA ASN A 14 20.32 3.81 2.61
C ASN A 14 19.16 2.82 2.71
N ASP A 15 18.26 3.01 3.67
CA ASP A 15 17.09 2.15 3.82
C ASP A 15 16.06 2.53 2.75
N PRO A 16 15.74 1.63 1.80
CA PRO A 16 14.82 1.97 0.70
C PRO A 16 13.40 2.25 1.16
N ILE A 17 12.97 1.65 2.24
CA ILE A 17 11.63 1.91 2.78
C ILE A 17 11.57 3.31 3.38
N VAL A 18 12.57 3.67 4.17
CA VAL A 18 12.64 4.99 4.79
C VAL A 18 12.78 6.07 3.71
N ASN A 19 13.59 5.80 2.68
CA ASN A 19 13.76 6.74 1.57
C ASN A 19 12.42 6.99 0.85
N GLU A 20 11.63 5.95 0.66
CA GLU A 20 10.32 6.12 0.04
C GLU A 20 9.40 6.98 0.90
N VAL A 21 9.41 6.78 2.21
CA VAL A 21 8.59 7.57 3.13
C VAL A 21 9.01 9.05 3.10
N ILE A 22 10.33 9.29 3.15
CA ILE A 22 10.86 10.67 3.11
C ILE A 22 10.46 11.34 1.80
N THR A 23 10.59 10.64 0.67
CA THR A 23 10.21 11.18 -0.64
C THR A 23 8.73 11.53 -0.66
N LYS A 24 7.87 10.69 -0.13
CA LYS A 24 6.44 10.96 -0.08
C LYS A 24 6.12 12.17 0.80
N ILE A 25 6.85 12.34 1.90
CA ILE A 25 6.65 13.51 2.77
C ILE A 25 6.99 14.79 2.01
N VAL A 26 8.13 14.81 1.31
CA VAL A 26 8.55 15.97 0.54
C VAL A 26 7.56 16.27 -0.57
N ASP A 27 7.15 15.26 -1.32
CA ASP A 27 6.19 15.42 -2.42
C ASP A 27 4.87 15.97 -1.91
N ARG A 28 4.40 15.46 -0.77
CA ARG A 28 3.16 15.92 -0.18
C ARG A 28 3.25 17.37 0.26
N HIS A 29 4.38 17.76 0.83
CA HIS A 29 4.63 19.16 1.22
C HIS A 29 4.56 20.07 -0.02
N MET A 30 5.23 19.67 -1.11
CA MET A 30 5.23 20.48 -2.33
C MET A 30 3.83 20.60 -2.94
N GLN A 31 3.06 19.52 -2.93
CA GLN A 31 1.67 19.56 -3.38
C GLN A 31 0.83 20.51 -2.55
N GLY A 32 1.03 20.50 -1.22
CA GLY A 32 0.31 21.41 -0.34
C GLY A 32 0.66 22.86 -0.60
N MET A 33 1.94 23.14 -0.83
CA MET A 33 2.40 24.49 -1.16
C MET A 33 1.78 24.98 -2.47
N GLU A 34 1.73 24.11 -3.47
CA GLU A 34 1.15 24.47 -4.76
C GLU A 34 -0.34 24.73 -4.63
N LYS A 35 -1.03 23.87 -3.90
CA LYS A 35 -2.49 23.94 -3.79
C LYS A 35 -2.96 25.11 -2.92
N PHE A 36 -2.29 25.33 -1.78
CA PHE A 36 -2.76 26.30 -0.78
C PHE A 36 -1.93 27.57 -0.71
N GLY A 37 -0.73 27.57 -1.29
CA GLY A 37 0.16 28.71 -1.25
C GLY A 37 0.70 29.01 0.14
N LYS A 38 0.66 28.06 1.07
CA LYS A 38 1.07 28.24 2.46
C LYS A 38 1.85 27.05 2.95
N THR A 39 2.82 27.33 3.85
CA THR A 39 3.48 26.25 4.57
C THR A 39 2.57 25.82 5.73
N MET A 40 2.86 24.66 6.31
CA MET A 40 2.13 24.22 7.50
C MET A 40 2.25 25.23 8.64
N ASP A 41 3.44 25.80 8.82
CA ASP A 41 3.67 26.77 9.87
C ASP A 41 2.81 28.04 9.71
N SER A 42 2.58 28.45 8.47
CA SER A 42 1.84 29.68 8.19
C SER A 42 0.33 29.45 7.97
N ASN A 43 -0.12 28.21 8.07
CA ASN A 43 -1.53 27.88 7.84
C ASN A 43 -2.25 27.83 9.20
N ASP A 44 -2.89 28.98 9.56
CA ASP A 44 -3.47 29.16 10.89
C ASP A 44 -4.95 28.81 10.91
N ARG A 45 -5.27 27.57 10.60
CA ARG A 45 -6.65 27.10 10.70
C ARG A 45 -6.99 26.84 12.16
N PRO A 46 -8.28 26.96 12.56
CA PRO A 46 -8.68 26.64 13.92
C PRO A 46 -8.34 25.19 14.30
N LEU A 47 -8.06 25.00 15.58
CA LEU A 47 -7.66 23.70 16.10
C LEU A 47 -8.69 22.60 15.82
N ASP A 48 -9.97 22.94 15.93
CA ASP A 48 -11.04 21.96 15.68
C ASP A 48 -11.07 21.51 14.21
N GLU A 49 -10.72 22.38 13.27
CA GLU A 49 -10.63 21.98 11.87
C GLU A 49 -9.47 21.02 11.63
N TRP A 50 -8.31 21.29 12.23
CA TRP A 50 -7.18 20.36 12.15
C TRP A 50 -7.57 19.00 12.72
N THR A 51 -8.29 19.00 13.84
CA THR A 51 -8.71 17.78 14.50
C THR A 51 -9.66 16.98 13.63
N GLU A 52 -10.68 17.63 13.08
CA GLU A 52 -11.66 16.95 12.24
C GLU A 52 -11.04 16.37 10.97
N GLU A 53 -10.16 17.12 10.33
CA GLU A 53 -9.48 16.61 9.15
C GLU A 53 -8.60 15.42 9.47
N THR A 54 -7.91 15.46 10.60
CA THR A 54 -7.07 14.35 11.03
C THR A 54 -7.91 13.09 11.24
N ILE A 55 -9.06 13.23 11.88
CA ILE A 55 -9.97 12.12 12.09
C ILE A 55 -10.41 11.52 10.75
N GLU A 56 -10.81 12.37 9.82
CA GLU A 56 -11.25 11.91 8.50
C GLU A 56 -10.15 11.19 7.75
N GLU A 57 -8.94 11.72 7.78
CA GLU A 57 -7.80 11.10 7.11
C GLU A 57 -7.42 9.76 7.74
N LEU A 58 -7.51 9.65 9.04
CA LEU A 58 -7.25 8.38 9.74
C LEU A 58 -8.30 7.32 9.38
N ILE A 59 -9.56 7.73 9.28
CA ILE A 59 -10.63 6.84 8.86
C ILE A 59 -10.39 6.35 7.43
N ASP A 60 -10.02 7.26 6.53
CA ASP A 60 -9.70 6.90 5.15
C ASP A 60 -8.54 5.92 5.09
N ALA A 61 -7.50 6.17 5.89
CA ALA A 61 -6.35 5.27 5.96
C ALA A 61 -6.77 3.86 6.39
N ILE A 62 -7.67 3.76 7.35
CA ILE A 62 -8.19 2.48 7.80
C ILE A 62 -8.97 1.78 6.69
N HIS A 63 -9.82 2.52 5.97
CA HIS A 63 -10.56 1.98 4.84
C HIS A 63 -9.61 1.40 3.79
N TYR A 64 -8.56 2.14 3.45
CA TYR A 64 -7.59 1.69 2.45
C TYR A 64 -6.84 0.44 2.91
N LEU A 65 -6.45 0.40 4.18
CA LEU A 65 -5.76 -0.77 4.74
C LEU A 65 -6.66 -2.00 4.76
N VAL A 66 -7.91 -1.84 5.14
CA VAL A 66 -8.86 -2.96 5.15
C VAL A 66 -9.10 -3.46 3.72
N LYS A 67 -9.22 -2.54 2.76
CA LYS A 67 -9.35 -2.92 1.35
C LYS A 67 -8.11 -3.68 0.87
N ALA A 68 -6.93 -3.17 1.17
CA ALA A 68 -5.68 -3.83 0.81
C ALA A 68 -5.62 -5.24 1.41
N ARG A 69 -5.99 -5.37 2.68
CA ARG A 69 -6.01 -6.67 3.36
C ARG A 69 -6.99 -7.64 2.70
N SER A 70 -8.14 -7.14 2.26
CA SER A 70 -9.13 -8.00 1.59
C SER A 70 -8.60 -8.54 0.27
N ILE A 71 -7.84 -7.72 -0.46
CA ILE A 71 -7.21 -8.14 -1.71
C ILE A 71 -6.14 -9.20 -1.43
N ILE A 72 -5.32 -8.99 -0.41
CA ILE A 72 -4.30 -9.96 -0.01
C ILE A 72 -4.93 -11.31 0.34
N LYS A 73 -6.03 -11.29 1.08
CA LYS A 73 -6.73 -12.52 1.43
C LYS A 73 -7.24 -13.27 0.20
N LYS A 74 -7.74 -12.56 -0.78
CA LYS A 74 -8.21 -13.18 -2.03
C LYS A 74 -7.05 -13.81 -2.81
N PHE A 75 -5.91 -13.13 -2.86
CA PHE A 75 -4.74 -13.69 -3.51
C PHE A 75 -4.23 -14.94 -2.80
N LYS A 76 -4.20 -14.92 -1.48
CA LYS A 76 -3.77 -16.10 -0.72
C LYS A 76 -4.69 -17.29 -0.93
N LEU A 77 -5.97 -17.03 -1.05
CA LEU A 77 -6.93 -18.07 -1.30
C LEU A 77 -6.69 -18.71 -2.67
N LYS A 78 -6.50 -17.89 -3.69
CA LYS A 78 -6.20 -18.37 -5.03
C LYS A 78 -4.88 -19.15 -5.08
N GLU A 79 -3.89 -18.71 -4.34
CA GLU A 79 -2.61 -19.38 -4.25
C GLU A 79 -2.78 -20.78 -3.68
N LYS A 80 -3.58 -20.92 -2.63
CA LYS A 80 -3.85 -22.21 -2.03
C LYS A 80 -4.57 -23.14 -3.00
N GLU A 81 -5.51 -22.60 -3.75
CA GLU A 81 -6.23 -23.39 -4.75
C GLU A 81 -5.29 -23.89 -5.84
N LEU A 82 -4.41 -23.00 -6.29
CA LEU A 82 -3.43 -23.37 -7.30
C LEU A 82 -2.47 -24.44 -6.80
N ASP A 83 -1.99 -24.29 -5.57
CA ASP A 83 -1.11 -25.28 -4.96
C ASP A 83 -1.79 -26.64 -4.85
N ALA A 84 -3.07 -26.66 -4.49
CA ALA A 84 -3.83 -27.89 -4.40
C ALA A 84 -3.95 -28.56 -5.77
N MET A 85 -4.18 -27.75 -6.81
CA MET A 85 -4.24 -28.27 -8.17
C MET A 85 -2.91 -28.85 -8.63
N LEU A 86 -1.81 -28.18 -8.30
CA LEU A 86 -0.47 -28.66 -8.65
C LEU A 86 -0.16 -29.97 -7.96
N ILE A 87 -0.54 -30.11 -6.71
CA ILE A 87 -0.35 -31.35 -5.98
C ILE A 87 -1.13 -32.49 -6.64
N LYS A 88 -2.38 -32.25 -6.98
CA LYS A 88 -3.19 -33.25 -7.66
C LYS A 88 -2.60 -33.65 -9.01
N PHE A 89 -2.11 -32.69 -9.74
CA PHE A 89 -1.52 -32.93 -11.03
C PHE A 89 -0.28 -33.82 -10.92
N LYS A 90 0.57 -33.51 -9.94
CA LYS A 90 1.77 -34.32 -9.71
C LYS A 90 1.45 -35.72 -9.27
N GLN A 91 0.34 -35.91 -8.60
CA GLN A 91 -0.09 -37.23 -8.16
C GLN A 91 -0.84 -37.99 -9.25
N GLY A 92 -1.11 -37.34 -10.36
CA GLY A 92 -1.83 -37.96 -11.46
C GLY A 92 -3.33 -38.06 -11.23
N THR A 93 -3.84 -37.40 -10.20
CA THR A 93 -5.25 -37.47 -9.88
C THR A 93 -6.08 -36.35 -10.49
N PHE A 94 -5.41 -35.33 -10.98
CA PHE A 94 -6.11 -34.18 -11.50
C PHE A 94 -6.72 -34.46 -12.86
N VAL A 95 -6.13 -35.32 -13.55
CA VAL A 95 -6.49 -35.50 -14.82
C VAL A 95 -7.82 -35.86 -15.03
N ASP A 96 -8.40 -36.62 -14.37
CA ASP A 96 -9.50 -36.86 -14.71
C ASP A 96 -10.11 -37.72 -14.17
N ASP A 97 -10.70 -37.40 -13.70
CA ASP A 97 -11.32 -38.04 -12.95
C ASP A 97 -11.92 -39.06 -13.60
N LYS A 98 -12.16 -39.25 -14.50
CA LYS A 98 -12.78 -40.12 -14.93
C LYS A 98 -12.00 -41.11 -15.36
N ASP A 99 -11.43 -41.14 -15.87
CA ASP A 99 -10.76 -42.03 -16.33
C ASP A 99 -9.74 -42.27 -15.79
N THR A 100 -9.50 -41.75 -15.25
CA THR A 100 -8.46 -41.69 -14.85
C THR A 100 -8.19 -42.35 -13.91
N GLN A 101 -8.91 -42.57 -13.36
CA GLN A 101 -8.75 -43.06 -12.37
C GLN A 101 -7.99 -44.09 -12.64
N ALA A 102 -8.15 -44.31 -13.39
CA ALA A 102 -7.50 -45.36 -13.66
C ALA A 102 -6.16 -45.13 -13.61
N GLN A 103 -5.71 -44.60 -13.92
CA GLN A 103 -4.53 -44.40 -13.90
C GLN A 103 -3.98 -43.76 -13.20
N SER A 104 -4.43 -43.46 -12.75
CA SER A 104 -3.87 -42.66 -12.12
C SER A 104 -3.20 -42.80 -11.57
#